data_bb61a96e3fc72e88fb5826e0428118a9
#
_entry.id   bb61a96e3fc72e88fb5826e0428118a9
#
_cell.length_a   1.000
_cell.length_b   1.000
_cell.length_c   1.000
_cell.angle_alpha   90.00
_cell.angle_beta   90.00
_cell.angle_gamma   90.00
#
_symmetry.space_group_name_H-M   'P 1'
#
loop_
_entity.id
_entity.type
_entity.pdbx_description
1 polymer ?
#
loop_
_entity_poly.entity_id
_entity_poly.type
_entity_poly.pdbx_seq_one_letter_code
_entity_poly.pdbx_strand_id
1 'polypeptide(L)'
;MALTQSAPSSFNVQPWSVVLVRDAATRERLSTAMLSSNSTKVLAAPVTAVFCADMEPSKRIHRMVELNRREGMAEADINKLSLALNLFSGEGMVGNILRNAVASIASSMQPAPEVGSAEAWSFKNTALAVQTYILSCTAYGLSTAPMEGFDARRVRSTLDIPDRYGIPVVVCTGYPAPPESAKGEASVGGVSTSRNRWRYPPQEVVFDGAFGVGMPGVDPVVPSKLQRNGVYDTAATYGSKKQ
;
A
#
# COMPACT_ATOMS: atom_id res chain seq x y z
N MET A 1 6.09 -10.86 -8.60
CA MET A 1 6.34 -9.47 -9.09
C MET A 1 5.55 -9.11 -10.35
N ALA A 2 5.36 -10.00 -11.33
CA ALA A 2 4.59 -9.66 -12.55
C ALA A 2 3.18 -9.10 -12.25
N LEU A 3 2.42 -9.76 -11.36
CA LEU A 3 1.11 -9.25 -10.92
C LEU A 3 1.19 -7.91 -10.18
N THR A 4 2.28 -7.65 -9.45
CA THR A 4 2.48 -6.36 -8.77
C THR A 4 2.56 -5.21 -9.78
N GLN A 5 3.14 -5.44 -10.96
CA GLN A 5 3.25 -4.44 -12.02
C GLN A 5 1.91 -4.10 -12.68
N SER A 6 0.87 -4.93 -12.50
CA SER A 6 -0.48 -4.63 -12.98
C SER A 6 -1.28 -3.72 -12.03
N ALA A 7 -0.69 -3.30 -10.91
CA ALA A 7 -1.34 -2.36 -10.01
C ALA A 7 -1.64 -1.03 -10.71
N PRO A 8 -2.84 -0.48 -10.53
CA PRO A 8 -3.17 0.82 -11.11
C PRO A 8 -2.37 1.95 -10.46
N SER A 9 -2.13 3.01 -11.20
CA SER A 9 -1.57 4.26 -10.66
C SER A 9 -2.14 5.47 -11.40
N SER A 10 -2.14 6.61 -10.72
CA SER A 10 -2.55 7.87 -11.34
C SER A 10 -1.72 8.11 -12.60
N PHE A 11 -2.39 8.40 -13.71
CA PHE A 11 -1.78 8.62 -15.04
C PHE A 11 -0.91 7.46 -15.55
N ASN A 12 -1.06 6.27 -15.01
CA ASN A 12 -0.19 5.10 -15.29
C ASN A 12 1.31 5.37 -15.11
N VAL A 13 1.67 6.25 -14.19
CA VAL A 13 3.07 6.67 -13.94
C VAL A 13 3.87 5.62 -13.22
N GLN A 14 3.21 4.73 -12.46
CA GLN A 14 3.85 3.65 -11.71
C GLN A 14 5.04 4.17 -10.88
N PRO A 15 4.81 5.10 -9.91
CA PRO A 15 5.86 5.83 -9.21
C PRO A 15 6.51 4.97 -8.10
N TRP A 16 6.80 3.72 -8.39
CA TRP A 16 7.42 2.80 -7.45
C TRP A 16 8.61 2.07 -8.04
N SER A 17 9.48 1.65 -7.16
CA SER A 17 10.52 0.65 -7.39
C SER A 17 10.51 -0.31 -6.22
N VAL A 18 11.00 -1.53 -6.42
CA VAL A 18 11.04 -2.54 -5.34
C VAL A 18 12.42 -3.17 -5.29
N VAL A 19 13.04 -3.13 -4.11
CA VAL A 19 14.29 -3.86 -3.85
C VAL A 19 13.95 -5.18 -3.17
N LEU A 20 14.30 -6.30 -3.81
CA LEU A 20 14.12 -7.64 -3.24
C LEU A 20 15.42 -8.09 -2.57
N VAL A 21 15.41 -8.17 -1.26
CA VAL A 21 16.53 -8.65 -0.45
C VAL A 21 16.34 -10.14 -0.20
N ARG A 22 17.27 -10.96 -0.74
CA ARG A 22 17.24 -12.43 -0.67
C ARG A 22 18.46 -13.02 0.04
N ASP A 23 19.63 -12.40 -0.13
CA ASP A 23 20.86 -12.91 0.47
C ASP A 23 20.92 -12.64 1.98
N ALA A 24 21.55 -13.57 2.71
CA ALA A 24 21.56 -13.51 4.17
C ALA A 24 22.34 -12.30 4.71
N ALA A 25 23.45 -11.94 4.09
CA ALA A 25 24.31 -10.85 4.56
C ALA A 25 23.60 -9.48 4.43
N THR A 26 22.89 -9.24 3.33
CA THR A 26 22.09 -8.02 3.16
C THR A 26 20.89 -8.00 4.09
N ARG A 27 20.22 -9.15 4.33
CA ARG A 27 19.14 -9.25 5.32
C ARG A 27 19.63 -8.94 6.74
N GLU A 28 20.81 -9.42 7.11
CA GLU A 28 21.42 -9.13 8.40
C GLU A 28 21.67 -7.62 8.55
N ARG A 29 22.30 -6.98 7.58
CA ARG A 29 22.48 -5.52 7.59
C ARG A 29 21.12 -4.79 7.65
N LEU A 30 20.14 -5.19 6.84
CA LEU A 30 18.82 -4.58 6.83
C LEU A 30 18.10 -4.73 8.17
N SER A 31 18.28 -5.86 8.86
CA SER A 31 17.66 -6.12 10.16
C SER A 31 18.04 -5.10 11.22
N THR A 32 19.25 -4.51 11.13
CA THR A 32 19.72 -3.46 12.05
C THR A 32 19.01 -2.11 11.86
N ALA A 33 18.34 -1.93 10.74
CA ALA A 33 17.53 -0.74 10.46
C ALA A 33 16.06 -0.92 10.90
N MET A 34 15.68 -2.10 11.36
CA MET A 34 14.30 -2.40 11.74
C MET A 34 14.08 -2.15 13.22
N LEU A 35 12.87 -1.68 13.59
CA LEU A 35 12.48 -1.43 14.98
C LEU A 35 11.90 -2.69 15.63
N SER A 36 12.23 -2.88 16.91
CA SER A 36 11.65 -3.95 17.75
C SER A 36 11.70 -5.34 17.09
N SER A 37 10.60 -6.06 17.13
CA SER A 37 10.45 -7.40 16.56
C SER A 37 10.51 -7.48 15.02
N ASN A 38 10.55 -6.36 14.32
CA ASN A 38 10.63 -6.37 12.87
C ASN A 38 12.00 -6.86 12.36
N SER A 39 13.07 -6.64 13.13
CA SER A 39 14.39 -7.20 12.85
C SER A 39 14.36 -8.73 12.73
N THR A 40 13.73 -9.41 13.68
CA THR A 40 13.58 -10.86 13.67
C THR A 40 12.81 -11.37 12.45
N LYS A 41 11.78 -10.63 12.02
CA LYS A 41 11.01 -10.98 10.81
C LYS A 41 11.86 -10.90 9.55
N VAL A 42 12.70 -9.87 9.42
CA VAL A 42 13.62 -9.72 8.30
C VAL A 42 14.66 -10.84 8.26
N LEU A 43 15.18 -11.23 9.41
CA LEU A 43 16.14 -12.36 9.51
C LEU A 43 15.49 -13.71 9.15
N ALA A 44 14.26 -13.94 9.61
CA ALA A 44 13.55 -15.20 9.40
C ALA A 44 12.98 -15.36 7.98
N ALA A 45 12.60 -14.26 7.33
CA ALA A 45 11.96 -14.33 6.02
C ALA A 45 12.98 -14.63 4.91
N PRO A 46 12.69 -15.58 3.98
CA PRO A 46 13.57 -15.85 2.85
C PRO A 46 13.68 -14.67 1.88
N VAL A 47 12.66 -13.81 1.81
CA VAL A 47 12.63 -12.63 0.95
C VAL A 47 12.04 -11.45 1.72
N THR A 48 12.69 -10.30 1.62
CA THR A 48 12.16 -9.02 2.08
C THR A 48 12.06 -8.06 0.90
N ALA A 49 10.85 -7.58 0.62
CA ALA A 49 10.59 -6.58 -0.41
C ALA A 49 10.55 -5.18 0.24
N VAL A 50 11.43 -4.29 -0.19
CA VAL A 50 11.44 -2.88 0.20
C VAL A 50 10.81 -2.07 -0.91
N PHE A 51 9.64 -1.50 -0.65
CA PHE A 51 8.94 -0.66 -1.62
C PHE A 51 9.43 0.79 -1.51
N CYS A 52 9.80 1.34 -2.65
CA CYS A 52 10.36 2.69 -2.79
C CYS A 52 9.41 3.52 -3.64
N ALA A 53 8.91 4.62 -3.09
CA ALA A 53 8.01 5.56 -3.76
C ALA A 53 8.82 6.74 -4.34
N ASP A 54 8.67 6.99 -5.61
CA ASP A 54 9.37 8.07 -6.31
C ASP A 54 8.72 9.42 -5.96
N MET A 55 9.45 10.27 -5.25
CA MET A 55 8.99 11.59 -4.79
C MET A 55 9.08 12.65 -5.90
N GLU A 56 9.65 12.29 -7.04
CA GLU A 56 9.78 13.13 -8.22
C GLU A 56 9.14 12.43 -9.43
N PRO A 57 7.80 12.16 -9.41
CA PRO A 57 7.13 11.42 -10.46
C PRO A 57 7.19 12.12 -11.83
N SER A 58 7.44 13.44 -11.88
CA SER A 58 7.66 14.18 -13.13
C SER A 58 8.86 13.62 -13.92
N LYS A 59 9.86 13.10 -13.25
CA LYS A 59 11.01 12.45 -13.90
C LYS A 59 10.65 11.16 -14.65
N ARG A 60 9.44 10.62 -14.44
CA ARG A 60 8.92 9.44 -15.15
C ARG A 60 8.05 9.80 -16.37
N ILE A 61 7.80 11.08 -16.63
CA ILE A 61 6.94 11.52 -17.75
C ILE A 61 7.39 10.92 -19.08
N HIS A 62 8.68 10.93 -19.37
CA HIS A 62 9.22 10.37 -20.62
C HIS A 62 8.86 8.89 -20.78
N ARG A 63 8.89 8.12 -19.69
CA ARG A 63 8.54 6.71 -19.71
C ARG A 63 7.04 6.49 -19.85
N MET A 64 6.22 7.30 -19.16
CA MET A 64 4.77 7.31 -19.32
C MET A 64 4.38 7.63 -20.77
N VAL A 65 5.00 8.65 -21.38
CA VAL A 65 4.77 9.01 -22.78
C VAL A 65 5.09 7.85 -23.72
N GLU A 66 6.23 7.17 -23.51
CA GLU A 66 6.62 6.01 -24.31
C GLU A 66 5.58 4.88 -24.22
N LEU A 67 5.10 4.55 -23.00
CA LEU A 67 4.10 3.51 -22.80
C LEU A 67 2.78 3.86 -23.48
N ASN A 68 2.27 5.07 -23.29
CA ASN A 68 1.00 5.50 -23.87
C ASN A 68 1.05 5.55 -25.41
N ARG A 69 2.20 5.90 -26.00
CA ARG A 69 2.41 5.80 -27.46
C ARG A 69 2.34 4.37 -27.94
N ARG A 70 2.95 3.44 -27.24
CA ARG A 70 2.88 1.99 -27.57
C ARG A 70 1.45 1.45 -27.51
N GLU A 71 0.63 2.00 -26.61
CA GLU A 71 -0.79 1.69 -26.49
C GLU A 71 -1.67 2.38 -27.54
N GLY A 72 -1.08 3.23 -28.41
CA GLY A 72 -1.79 3.93 -29.48
C GLY A 72 -2.55 5.17 -29.04
N MET A 73 -2.23 5.74 -27.86
CA MET A 73 -2.85 6.98 -27.39
C MET A 73 -2.46 8.17 -28.28
N ALA A 74 -3.42 9.05 -28.57
CA ALA A 74 -3.18 10.25 -29.38
C ALA A 74 -2.23 11.23 -28.66
N GLU A 75 -1.32 11.87 -29.40
CA GLU A 75 -0.32 12.82 -28.85
C GLU A 75 -0.98 13.97 -28.07
N ALA A 76 -2.15 14.44 -28.51
CA ALA A 76 -2.88 15.49 -27.78
C ALA A 76 -3.28 15.06 -26.37
N ASP A 77 -3.65 13.80 -26.18
CA ASP A 77 -4.05 13.27 -24.87
C ASP A 77 -2.82 12.94 -24.01
N ILE A 78 -1.73 12.45 -24.60
CA ILE A 78 -0.44 12.27 -23.92
C ILE A 78 0.07 13.60 -23.35
N ASN A 79 -0.03 14.70 -24.13
CA ASN A 79 0.38 16.01 -23.66
C ASN A 79 -0.48 16.53 -22.51
N LYS A 80 -1.81 16.29 -22.55
CA LYS A 80 -2.71 16.61 -21.43
C LYS A 80 -2.34 15.85 -20.16
N LEU A 81 -2.04 14.53 -20.27
CA LEU A 81 -1.62 13.71 -19.14
C LEU A 81 -0.29 14.19 -18.56
N SER A 82 0.67 14.56 -19.40
CA SER A 82 1.97 15.08 -18.95
C SER A 82 1.81 16.39 -18.19
N LEU A 83 0.95 17.30 -18.68
CA LEU A 83 0.63 18.55 -17.98
C LEU A 83 -0.09 18.27 -16.64
N ALA A 84 -1.08 17.39 -16.64
CA ALA A 84 -1.82 17.02 -15.45
C ALA A 84 -0.92 16.39 -14.39
N LEU A 85 0.03 15.53 -14.76
CA LEU A 85 0.99 14.96 -13.82
C LEU A 85 1.84 16.04 -13.16
N ASN A 86 2.38 16.98 -13.94
CA ASN A 86 3.16 18.11 -13.39
C ASN A 86 2.33 18.99 -12.44
N LEU A 87 1.05 19.15 -12.71
CA LEU A 87 0.17 19.97 -11.87
C LEU A 87 -0.27 19.24 -10.58
N PHE A 88 -0.55 17.94 -10.67
CA PHE A 88 -1.24 17.22 -9.59
C PHE A 88 -0.38 16.22 -8.81
N SER A 89 0.89 16.02 -9.19
CA SER A 89 1.81 15.14 -8.44
C SER A 89 2.26 15.70 -7.08
N GLY A 90 2.01 16.99 -6.83
CA GLY A 90 2.39 17.63 -5.57
C GLY A 90 3.88 17.96 -5.45
N GLU A 91 4.66 17.88 -6.54
CA GLU A 91 6.09 18.21 -6.52
C GLU A 91 6.33 19.72 -6.29
N GLY A 92 7.33 20.02 -5.47
CA GLY A 92 7.76 21.38 -5.14
C GLY A 92 6.86 22.05 -4.08
N MET A 93 7.39 22.31 -2.90
CA MET A 93 6.63 22.81 -1.74
C MET A 93 5.95 24.17 -2.00
N VAL A 94 6.66 25.14 -2.59
CA VAL A 94 6.10 26.47 -2.88
C VAL A 94 5.03 26.39 -3.97
N GLY A 95 5.29 25.63 -5.02
CA GLY A 95 4.32 25.40 -6.10
C GLY A 95 3.05 24.68 -5.60
N ASN A 96 3.17 23.83 -4.59
CA ASN A 96 2.03 23.10 -4.03
C ASN A 96 1.06 24.04 -3.27
N ILE A 97 1.59 24.97 -2.47
CA ILE A 97 0.78 25.96 -1.75
C ILE A 97 -0.01 26.81 -2.75
N LEU A 98 0.65 27.30 -3.79
CA LEU A 98 0.00 28.14 -4.80
C LEU A 98 -1.06 27.37 -5.60
N ARG A 99 -0.75 26.13 -6.00
CA ARG A 99 -1.70 25.25 -6.71
C ARG A 99 -2.94 24.96 -5.86
N ASN A 100 -2.78 24.69 -4.56
CA ASN A 100 -3.91 24.46 -3.67
C ASN A 100 -4.78 25.69 -3.48
N ALA A 101 -4.19 26.87 -3.38
CA ALA A 101 -4.94 28.13 -3.30
C ALA A 101 -5.77 28.35 -4.59
N VAL A 102 -5.17 28.13 -5.76
CA VAL A 102 -5.87 28.23 -7.05
C VAL A 102 -6.96 27.15 -7.19
N ALA A 103 -6.67 25.90 -6.80
CA ALA A 103 -7.63 24.81 -6.84
C ALA A 103 -8.83 25.05 -5.92
N SER A 104 -8.62 25.61 -4.73
CA SER A 104 -9.70 25.95 -3.80
C SER A 104 -10.65 27.03 -4.35
N ILE A 105 -10.09 28.02 -5.04
CA ILE A 105 -10.90 29.04 -5.73
C ILE A 105 -11.64 28.42 -6.92
N ALA A 106 -10.93 27.65 -7.74
CA ALA A 106 -11.50 27.01 -8.93
C ALA A 106 -12.61 26.01 -8.56
N SER A 107 -12.47 25.29 -7.44
CA SER A 107 -13.43 24.29 -6.96
C SER A 107 -14.83 24.87 -6.68
N SER A 108 -14.93 26.15 -6.41
CA SER A 108 -16.23 26.82 -6.26
C SER A 108 -16.96 27.05 -7.59
N MET A 109 -16.25 26.96 -8.71
CA MET A 109 -16.78 27.22 -10.07
C MET A 109 -16.86 25.95 -10.90
N GLN A 110 -15.90 25.03 -10.72
CA GLN A 110 -15.83 23.75 -11.43
C GLN A 110 -15.08 22.71 -10.57
N PRO A 111 -15.35 21.40 -10.74
CA PRO A 111 -14.62 20.37 -10.01
C PRO A 111 -13.11 20.49 -10.23
N ALA A 112 -12.35 20.66 -9.15
CA ALA A 112 -10.89 20.73 -9.16
C ALA A 112 -10.32 19.73 -8.17
N PRO A 113 -9.27 18.94 -8.53
CA PRO A 113 -8.65 18.01 -7.63
C PRO A 113 -7.86 18.72 -6.54
N GLU A 114 -7.95 18.22 -5.32
CA GLU A 114 -7.06 18.64 -4.24
C GLU A 114 -5.64 18.10 -4.49
N VAL A 115 -4.64 18.97 -4.35
CA VAL A 115 -3.23 18.63 -4.57
C VAL A 115 -2.55 18.42 -3.23
N GLY A 116 -2.28 17.16 -2.89
CA GLY A 116 -1.50 16.78 -1.72
C GLY A 116 0.01 16.98 -1.92
N SER A 117 0.81 16.56 -0.94
CA SER A 117 2.27 16.51 -1.10
C SER A 117 2.68 15.39 -2.09
N ALA A 118 3.86 15.54 -2.71
CA ALA A 118 4.43 14.48 -3.56
C ALA A 118 4.61 13.17 -2.78
N GLU A 119 4.93 13.26 -1.49
CA GLU A 119 5.01 12.09 -0.61
C GLU A 119 3.66 11.38 -0.50
N ALA A 120 2.61 12.08 -0.09
CA ALA A 120 1.28 11.51 0.04
C ALA A 120 0.79 10.90 -1.28
N TRP A 121 1.03 11.60 -2.40
CA TRP A 121 0.66 11.13 -3.73
C TRP A 121 1.42 9.86 -4.12
N SER A 122 2.75 9.86 -3.97
CA SER A 122 3.60 8.74 -4.34
C SER A 122 3.39 7.53 -3.42
N PHE A 123 3.23 7.76 -2.11
CA PHE A 123 2.93 6.70 -1.14
C PHE A 123 1.58 6.04 -1.43
N LYS A 124 0.53 6.82 -1.69
CA LYS A 124 -0.79 6.30 -2.09
C LYS A 124 -0.70 5.40 -3.33
N ASN A 125 -0.02 5.84 -4.39
CA ASN A 125 0.15 5.04 -5.60
C ASN A 125 1.00 3.79 -5.36
N THR A 126 2.06 3.90 -4.57
CA THR A 126 2.91 2.76 -4.19
C THR A 126 2.15 1.76 -3.33
N ALA A 127 1.26 2.21 -2.43
CA ALA A 127 0.44 1.34 -1.60
C ALA A 127 -0.49 0.43 -2.41
N LEU A 128 -0.97 0.87 -3.57
CA LEU A 128 -1.73 0.02 -4.50
C LEU A 128 -0.88 -1.15 -5.02
N ALA A 129 0.38 -0.90 -5.37
CA ALA A 129 1.31 -1.96 -5.78
C ALA A 129 1.66 -2.89 -4.61
N VAL A 130 1.84 -2.36 -3.40
CA VAL A 130 2.06 -3.15 -2.17
C VAL A 130 0.88 -4.09 -1.92
N GLN A 131 -0.34 -3.59 -1.97
CA GLN A 131 -1.53 -4.42 -1.74
C GLN A 131 -1.68 -5.49 -2.82
N THR A 132 -1.43 -5.14 -4.08
CA THR A 132 -1.41 -6.13 -5.18
C THR A 132 -0.34 -7.21 -4.95
N TYR A 133 0.85 -6.84 -4.46
CA TYR A 133 1.90 -7.78 -4.08
C TYR A 133 1.43 -8.73 -2.98
N ILE A 134 0.84 -8.21 -1.90
CA ILE A 134 0.34 -9.00 -0.76
C ILE A 134 -0.72 -9.99 -1.21
N LEU A 135 -1.70 -9.53 -2.00
CA LEU A 135 -2.75 -10.40 -2.55
C LEU A 135 -2.18 -11.48 -3.49
N SER A 136 -1.21 -11.10 -4.33
CA SER A 136 -0.52 -12.05 -5.20
C SER A 136 0.21 -13.12 -4.40
N CYS A 137 0.95 -12.72 -3.35
CA CYS A 137 1.63 -13.67 -2.46
C CYS A 137 0.63 -14.64 -1.83
N THR A 138 -0.49 -14.14 -1.34
CA THR A 138 -1.57 -14.96 -0.76
C THR A 138 -2.13 -15.95 -1.78
N ALA A 139 -2.36 -15.52 -3.03
CA ALA A 139 -2.83 -16.39 -4.11
C ALA A 139 -1.85 -17.53 -4.44
N TYR A 140 -0.55 -17.32 -4.21
CA TYR A 140 0.49 -18.34 -4.35
C TYR A 140 0.76 -19.12 -3.05
N GLY A 141 -0.08 -19.00 -2.03
CA GLY A 141 0.08 -19.72 -0.75
C GLY A 141 1.23 -19.20 0.13
N LEU A 142 1.73 -17.99 -0.14
CA LEU A 142 2.77 -17.35 0.65
C LEU A 142 2.15 -16.46 1.73
N SER A 143 2.86 -16.33 2.84
CA SER A 143 2.55 -15.39 3.92
C SER A 143 3.37 -14.12 3.76
N THR A 144 2.79 -12.98 4.13
CA THR A 144 3.44 -11.67 4.10
C THR A 144 3.30 -10.96 5.44
N ALA A 145 4.30 -10.17 5.79
CA ALA A 145 4.29 -9.29 6.96
C ALA A 145 4.70 -7.88 6.52
N PRO A 146 3.75 -6.98 6.21
CA PRO A 146 4.03 -5.58 5.96
C PRO A 146 4.41 -4.87 7.27
N MET A 147 5.42 -3.99 7.20
CA MET A 147 6.01 -3.31 8.35
C MET A 147 6.33 -1.87 7.99
N GLU A 148 6.00 -0.95 8.90
CA GLU A 148 6.38 0.46 8.84
C GLU A 148 7.38 0.85 9.95
N GLY A 149 7.60 -0.05 10.93
CA GLY A 149 8.56 0.15 12.03
C GLY A 149 10.00 -0.10 11.58
N PHE A 150 10.63 0.89 10.96
CA PHE A 150 12.03 0.88 10.54
C PHE A 150 12.61 2.31 10.48
N ASP A 151 13.94 2.41 10.50
CA ASP A 151 14.67 3.65 10.22
C ASP A 151 14.90 3.78 8.71
N ALA A 152 14.14 4.66 8.08
CA ALA A 152 14.19 4.85 6.62
C ALA A 152 15.56 5.32 6.11
N ARG A 153 16.32 6.08 6.91
CA ARG A 153 17.67 6.53 6.53
C ARG A 153 18.63 5.36 6.50
N ARG A 154 18.57 4.49 7.52
CA ARG A 154 19.40 3.27 7.59
C ARG A 154 19.03 2.28 6.48
N VAL A 155 17.73 2.05 6.23
CA VAL A 155 17.28 1.20 5.11
C VAL A 155 17.83 1.73 3.78
N ARG A 156 17.71 3.05 3.55
CA ARG A 156 18.22 3.70 2.34
C ARG A 156 19.73 3.50 2.19
N SER A 157 20.51 3.76 3.24
CA SER A 157 21.96 3.57 3.23
C SER A 157 22.36 2.10 3.05
N THR A 158 21.62 1.15 3.61
CA THR A 158 21.91 -0.29 3.50
C THR A 158 21.73 -0.82 2.09
N LEU A 159 20.78 -0.24 1.34
CA LEU A 159 20.33 -0.74 0.03
C LEU A 159 20.65 0.23 -1.11
N ASP A 160 21.45 1.26 -0.87
CA ASP A 160 21.84 2.29 -1.85
C ASP A 160 20.64 2.93 -2.57
N ILE A 161 19.53 3.14 -1.82
CA ILE A 161 18.32 3.75 -2.37
C ILE A 161 18.53 5.26 -2.49
N PRO A 162 18.38 5.85 -3.70
CA PRO A 162 18.55 7.28 -3.90
C PRO A 162 17.59 8.14 -3.06
N ASP A 163 18.02 9.33 -2.65
CA ASP A 163 17.29 10.23 -1.76
C ASP A 163 15.90 10.65 -2.28
N ARG A 164 15.73 10.67 -3.60
CA ARG A 164 14.44 10.98 -4.21
C ARG A 164 13.34 9.93 -3.92
N TYR A 165 13.70 8.76 -3.37
CA TYR A 165 12.71 7.73 -3.03
C TYR A 165 12.38 7.75 -1.56
N GLY A 166 11.09 7.87 -1.23
CA GLY A 166 10.54 7.54 0.08
C GLY A 166 10.36 6.02 0.23
N ILE A 167 10.31 5.54 1.46
CA ILE A 167 10.09 4.10 1.75
C ILE A 167 8.81 3.98 2.57
N PRO A 168 7.64 3.73 1.94
CA PRO A 168 6.38 3.61 2.67
C PRO A 168 6.28 2.33 3.49
N VAL A 169 6.85 1.22 3.01
CA VAL A 169 6.65 -0.08 3.66
C VAL A 169 7.75 -1.08 3.28
N VAL A 170 8.07 -1.95 4.23
CA VAL A 170 8.91 -3.14 4.03
C VAL A 170 8.05 -4.38 4.23
N VAL A 171 8.09 -5.35 3.32
CA VAL A 171 7.25 -6.56 3.37
C VAL A 171 8.13 -7.80 3.40
N CYS A 172 8.13 -8.49 4.53
CA CYS A 172 8.69 -9.84 4.62
C CYS A 172 7.76 -10.85 3.96
N THR A 173 8.31 -11.81 3.22
CA THR A 173 7.55 -12.82 2.50
C THR A 173 8.20 -14.20 2.67
N GLY A 174 7.39 -15.21 2.95
CA GLY A 174 7.84 -16.58 3.15
C GLY A 174 6.68 -17.57 3.10
N TYR A 175 6.97 -18.83 3.34
CA TYR A 175 5.93 -19.84 3.50
C TYR A 175 5.24 -19.70 4.86
N PRO A 176 3.94 -20.01 4.96
CA PRO A 176 3.26 -20.03 6.25
C PRO A 176 3.89 -21.07 7.19
N ALA A 177 3.94 -20.75 8.47
CA ALA A 177 4.40 -21.71 9.48
C ALA A 177 3.47 -22.94 9.51
N PRO A 178 3.99 -24.16 9.77
CA PRO A 178 3.17 -25.34 9.94
C PRO A 178 2.12 -25.15 11.06
N PRO A 179 0.90 -25.75 10.92
CA PRO A 179 -0.18 -25.57 11.92
C PRO A 179 0.22 -26.01 13.32
N GLU A 180 1.12 -26.95 13.47
CA GLU A 180 1.60 -27.46 14.77
C GLU A 180 2.48 -26.45 15.52
N SER A 181 3.26 -25.65 14.81
CA SER A 181 4.04 -24.56 15.42
C SER A 181 3.17 -23.37 15.85
N ALA A 182 1.92 -23.31 15.41
CA ALA A 182 0.97 -22.28 15.80
C ALA A 182 0.28 -22.57 17.16
N LYS A 183 0.44 -23.79 17.72
CA LYS A 183 -0.20 -24.20 18.99
C LYS A 183 0.66 -23.92 20.23
N GLY A 184 1.94 -23.64 20.09
CA GLY A 184 2.85 -23.33 21.19
C GLY A 184 3.44 -21.95 21.00
N GLU A 185 3.13 -21.03 21.85
CA GLU A 185 3.85 -19.80 22.22
C GLU A 185 4.92 -19.25 21.24
N ALA A 186 4.79 -19.34 20.01
CA ALA A 186 5.76 -18.73 19.12
C ALA A 186 5.19 -17.50 18.44
N SER A 187 5.01 -16.46 19.20
CA SER A 187 5.19 -15.13 18.64
C SER A 187 6.68 -14.91 18.42
N VAL A 188 7.29 -15.48 17.39
CA VAL A 188 8.59 -14.99 16.93
C VAL A 188 8.39 -13.53 16.60
N GLY A 189 8.89 -12.66 17.48
CA GLY A 189 8.77 -11.23 17.35
C GLY A 189 7.37 -10.65 17.54
N GLY A 190 6.50 -11.19 18.41
CA GLY A 190 5.19 -10.60 18.73
C GLY A 190 4.16 -10.67 17.60
N VAL A 191 4.42 -11.42 16.53
CA VAL A 191 3.48 -11.64 15.44
C VAL A 191 2.69 -12.89 15.70
N SER A 192 1.43 -12.73 16.09
CA SER A 192 0.47 -13.83 16.07
C SER A 192 0.38 -14.39 14.66
N THR A 193 0.69 -15.67 14.48
CA THR A 193 0.46 -16.42 13.24
C THR A 193 -1.02 -16.74 13.04
N SER A 194 -1.89 -16.35 13.99
CA SER A 194 -3.33 -16.55 13.87
C SER A 194 -3.85 -15.70 12.70
N ARG A 195 -4.48 -16.33 11.75
CA ARG A 195 -5.15 -15.71 10.61
C ARG A 195 -6.27 -14.75 11.02
N ASN A 196 -6.61 -14.71 12.29
CA ASN A 196 -7.78 -14.02 12.86
C ASN A 196 -7.35 -12.79 13.66
N ARG A 197 -6.81 -11.78 12.99
CA ARG A 197 -6.68 -10.46 13.63
C ARG A 197 -8.03 -9.77 13.64
N TRP A 198 -8.39 -9.21 14.79
CA TRP A 198 -9.56 -8.36 14.93
C TRP A 198 -9.53 -7.23 13.89
N ARG A 199 -10.67 -6.96 13.30
CA ARG A 199 -10.91 -5.85 12.38
C ARG A 199 -12.16 -5.13 12.85
N TYR A 200 -12.24 -3.84 12.54
CA TYR A 200 -13.51 -3.14 12.64
C TYR A 200 -14.54 -3.84 11.76
N PRO A 201 -15.77 -4.03 12.24
CA PRO A 201 -16.82 -4.59 11.41
C PRO A 201 -17.13 -3.67 10.23
N PRO A 202 -17.52 -4.22 9.08
CA PRO A 202 -17.84 -3.41 7.90
C PRO A 202 -18.79 -2.25 8.17
N GLN A 203 -19.73 -2.44 9.08
CA GLN A 203 -20.75 -1.45 9.50
C GLN A 203 -20.16 -0.16 10.11
N GLU A 204 -18.95 -0.22 10.62
CA GLU A 204 -18.26 0.94 11.19
C GLU A 204 -17.43 1.71 10.14
N VAL A 205 -17.16 1.08 9.00
CA VAL A 205 -16.22 1.61 7.99
C VAL A 205 -16.79 1.67 6.57
N VAL A 206 -17.98 1.08 6.35
CA VAL A 206 -18.67 1.09 5.05
C VAL A 206 -20.04 1.75 5.21
N PHE A 207 -20.30 2.74 4.41
CA PHE A 207 -21.52 3.56 4.45
C PHE A 207 -22.21 3.53 3.10
N ASP A 208 -23.54 3.70 3.09
CA ASP A 208 -24.35 3.69 1.87
C ASP A 208 -24.75 5.12 1.47
N GLY A 209 -24.30 5.55 0.32
CA GLY A 209 -24.65 6.83 -0.28
C GLY A 209 -24.00 8.07 0.36
N ALA A 210 -23.91 8.14 1.71
CA ALA A 210 -23.28 9.22 2.41
C ALA A 210 -22.52 8.72 3.64
N PHE A 211 -21.47 9.46 4.03
CA PHE A 211 -20.68 9.12 5.22
C PHE A 211 -21.55 9.13 6.48
N GLY A 212 -21.46 8.05 7.29
CA GLY A 212 -22.25 7.88 8.51
C GLY A 212 -23.62 7.23 8.29
N VAL A 213 -24.05 6.99 7.06
CA VAL A 213 -25.30 6.28 6.75
C VAL A 213 -25.01 4.78 6.70
N GLY A 214 -25.62 4.01 7.61
CA GLY A 214 -25.43 2.56 7.67
C GLY A 214 -26.00 1.84 6.45
N MET A 215 -25.38 0.72 6.08
CA MET A 215 -25.85 -0.11 4.95
C MET A 215 -27.23 -0.74 5.29
N PRO A 216 -28.23 -0.64 4.42
CA PRO A 216 -29.55 -1.26 4.64
C PRO A 216 -29.43 -2.79 4.78
N GLY A 217 -30.14 -3.36 5.76
CA GLY A 217 -30.18 -4.81 6.00
C GLY A 217 -28.93 -5.41 6.65
N VAL A 218 -28.01 -4.58 7.09
CA VAL A 218 -26.85 -5.00 7.88
C VAL A 218 -27.06 -4.55 9.32
N ASP A 219 -27.40 -5.49 10.20
CA ASP A 219 -27.55 -5.19 11.63
C ASP A 219 -26.20 -4.73 12.21
N PRO A 220 -26.21 -3.73 13.12
CA PRO A 220 -24.98 -3.35 13.82
C PRO A 220 -24.45 -4.58 14.57
N VAL A 221 -23.19 -4.91 14.32
CA VAL A 221 -22.55 -6.06 14.96
C VAL A 221 -22.42 -5.80 16.45
N VAL A 222 -23.15 -6.56 17.26
CA VAL A 222 -22.98 -6.50 18.71
C VAL A 222 -21.62 -7.11 19.07
N PRO A 223 -20.72 -6.37 19.71
CA PRO A 223 -19.34 -6.82 19.98
C PRO A 223 -19.23 -8.19 20.65
N SER A 224 -20.22 -8.60 21.43
CA SER A 224 -20.27 -9.90 22.12
C SER A 224 -20.35 -11.13 21.21
N LYS A 225 -20.83 -10.99 19.96
CA LYS A 225 -20.91 -12.08 18.98
C LYS A 225 -19.67 -12.28 18.15
N LEU A 226 -18.82 -11.25 18.05
CA LEU A 226 -17.53 -11.30 17.35
C LEU A 226 -16.43 -11.98 18.16
N GLN A 227 -16.63 -12.16 19.47
CA GLN A 227 -15.56 -12.52 20.40
C GLN A 227 -15.12 -13.98 20.36
N ARG A 228 -15.86 -14.92 19.75
CA ARG A 228 -15.56 -16.34 19.96
C ARG A 228 -14.67 -17.01 18.92
N ASN A 229 -14.60 -16.53 17.67
CA ASN A 229 -13.90 -17.28 16.61
C ASN A 229 -12.96 -16.45 15.72
N GLY A 230 -12.80 -15.15 15.91
CA GLY A 230 -11.86 -14.31 15.13
C GLY A 230 -12.04 -14.31 13.60
N VAL A 231 -13.10 -14.91 13.10
CA VAL A 231 -13.52 -14.89 11.70
C VAL A 231 -14.82 -14.12 11.65
N TYR A 232 -14.91 -13.14 10.77
CA TYR A 232 -16.19 -12.62 10.37
C TYR A 232 -16.96 -13.78 9.75
N ASP A 233 -17.96 -14.28 10.46
CA ASP A 233 -18.94 -15.15 9.85
C ASP A 233 -19.77 -14.30 8.88
N THR A 234 -19.33 -14.29 7.62
CA THR A 234 -20.01 -13.56 6.55
C THR A 234 -21.46 -14.04 6.37
N ALA A 235 -21.77 -15.29 6.72
CA ALA A 235 -23.13 -15.81 6.70
C ALA A 235 -24.01 -15.23 7.82
N ALA A 236 -23.42 -14.92 8.99
CA ALA A 236 -24.15 -14.26 10.08
C ALA A 236 -24.28 -12.75 9.85
N THR A 237 -23.35 -12.15 9.08
CA THR A 237 -23.31 -10.70 8.80
C THR A 237 -24.22 -10.33 7.62
N TYR A 238 -24.31 -11.18 6.60
CA TYR A 238 -25.21 -11.03 5.46
C TYR A 238 -26.38 -12.02 5.60
N GLY A 239 -27.31 -11.68 6.49
CA GLY A 239 -28.41 -12.53 6.87
C GLY A 239 -29.02 -13.31 5.71
N SER A 240 -28.99 -14.65 5.80
CA SER A 240 -29.84 -15.49 4.99
C SER A 240 -31.29 -15.13 5.32
N LYS A 241 -31.95 -14.29 4.52
CA LYS A 241 -33.40 -14.26 4.49
C LYS A 241 -33.86 -15.65 4.09
N LYS A 242 -34.23 -16.45 5.04
CA LYS A 242 -35.10 -17.58 4.76
C LYS A 242 -36.41 -17.01 4.20
N GLN A 243 -36.69 -17.34 2.95
CA GLN A 243 -38.03 -17.24 2.36
C GLN A 243 -39.00 -18.08 3.15
#